data_50d0c7739580c34673373cd3a2bbbb08
#
_entry.id   50d0c7739580c34673373cd3a2bbbb08
#
_cell.length_a   1.000
_cell.length_b   1.000
_cell.length_c   1.000
_cell.angle_alpha   90.00
_cell.angle_beta   90.00
_cell.angle_gamma   90.00
#
_symmetry.space_group_name_H-M   'P 1'
#
loop_
_entity.id
_entity.type
_entity.pdbx_description
1 polymer ?
#
loop_
_entity_poly.entity_id
_entity_poly.type
_entity_poly.pdbx_seq_one_letter_code
_entity_poly.pdbx_strand_id
1 'polypeptide(L)'
;MYKRQGLSFAQGEGPRFAHAVRDEAAVAALQVPDMDKLRYVFDAVTSIRKALNGRVPLIGFSGSPWTLACYMVEGQGSDDYRLVKSMLYSRPDLMHRMLQVNADAVAAYLNAQIEAGAQAVMIFDSWGGVLADCAFQQFSMAYTQQVLKQLKTEHNGQRIPRLVFTKGGGLWLDEMAGLDCEVLGLDWTVDLARARAQVSGAASMAADPRAKALQGNIDPTVLFAPPAQIEAEVDKVVQSFGRPHQGAGTGPTHIFNLGHGISQYTPPEHVAALVAAVHRASHRIRA
;
A
#
# COMPACT_ATOMS: atom_id res chain seq x y z
N MET A 1 -13.07 6.85 11.10
CA MET A 1 -12.00 6.57 12.08
C MET A 1 -11.41 7.84 12.65
N TYR A 2 -10.91 8.77 11.87
CA TYR A 2 -10.23 9.99 12.34
C TYR A 2 -11.14 11.06 12.96
N LYS A 3 -12.44 11.13 12.65
CA LYS A 3 -13.32 12.22 13.12
C LYS A 3 -13.56 12.28 14.64
N ARG A 4 -13.40 11.19 15.39
CA ARG A 4 -13.52 11.18 16.86
C ARG A 4 -12.24 11.63 17.59
N GLN A 5 -11.09 11.64 16.90
CA GLN A 5 -9.79 12.02 17.46
C GLN A 5 -9.42 13.49 17.18
N GLY A 6 -10.33 14.27 16.58
CA GLY A 6 -10.04 15.66 16.25
C GLY A 6 -8.91 15.78 15.22
N LEU A 7 -9.04 15.09 14.09
CA LEU A 7 -8.05 15.16 13.00
C LEU A 7 -8.00 16.56 12.41
N SER A 8 -6.82 17.13 12.34
CA SER A 8 -6.51 18.37 11.63
C SER A 8 -5.31 18.15 10.70
N PHE A 9 -5.19 19.02 9.70
CA PHE A 9 -4.02 19.07 8.81
C PHE A 9 -3.37 20.42 8.99
N ALA A 10 -2.11 20.46 9.41
CA ALA A 10 -1.30 21.66 9.43
C ALA A 10 -0.55 21.79 8.08
N GLN A 11 -0.35 23.01 7.62
CA GLN A 11 0.35 23.27 6.35
C GLN A 11 1.80 22.77 6.44
N GLY A 12 2.19 21.89 5.51
CA GLY A 12 3.53 21.25 5.49
C GLY A 12 3.72 20.11 6.51
N GLU A 13 2.72 19.82 7.33
CA GLU A 13 2.73 18.73 8.29
C GLU A 13 1.61 17.72 7.95
N GLY A 14 1.85 16.46 8.21
CA GLY A 14 0.87 15.40 8.03
C GLY A 14 -0.36 15.51 8.95
N PRO A 15 -1.18 14.48 9.05
CA PRO A 15 -2.34 14.47 9.93
C PRO A 15 -1.92 14.62 11.40
N ARG A 16 -2.63 15.47 12.14
CA ARG A 16 -2.50 15.65 13.60
C ARG A 16 -3.79 15.26 14.29
N PHE A 17 -3.66 14.57 15.41
CA PHE A 17 -4.77 14.09 16.23
C PHE A 17 -4.79 14.87 17.57
N ALA A 18 -5.92 15.50 17.87
CA ALA A 18 -6.10 16.19 19.14
C ALA A 18 -6.09 15.22 20.34
N HIS A 19 -6.51 13.98 20.12
CA HIS A 19 -6.57 12.93 21.14
C HIS A 19 -5.86 11.67 20.65
N ALA A 20 -4.61 11.51 21.06
CA ALA A 20 -3.84 10.29 20.79
C ALA A 20 -4.35 9.12 21.66
N VAL A 21 -4.27 7.90 21.14
CA VAL A 21 -4.74 6.67 21.81
C VAL A 21 -3.56 6.03 22.52
N ARG A 22 -3.44 6.22 23.82
CA ARG A 22 -2.24 5.81 24.58
C ARG A 22 -2.54 5.03 25.86
N ASP A 23 -3.78 4.92 26.26
CA ASP A 23 -4.18 4.21 27.48
C ASP A 23 -5.31 3.22 27.22
N GLU A 24 -5.61 2.42 28.23
CA GLU A 24 -6.60 1.36 28.16
C GLU A 24 -8.02 1.89 27.88
N ALA A 25 -8.39 3.03 28.47
CA ALA A 25 -9.71 3.63 28.27
C ALA A 25 -9.87 4.13 26.84
N ALA A 26 -8.85 4.78 26.28
CA ALA A 26 -8.85 5.25 24.90
C ALA A 26 -8.92 4.06 23.90
N VAL A 27 -8.18 2.97 24.14
CA VAL A 27 -8.22 1.76 23.31
C VAL A 27 -9.58 1.06 23.45
N ALA A 28 -10.14 0.99 24.67
CA ALA A 28 -11.44 0.38 24.91
C ALA A 28 -12.58 1.12 24.18
N ALA A 29 -12.44 2.43 24.00
CA ALA A 29 -13.44 3.26 23.30
C ALA A 29 -13.37 3.16 21.76
N LEU A 30 -12.36 2.49 21.20
CA LEU A 30 -12.23 2.31 19.76
C LEU A 30 -13.34 1.40 19.22
N GLN A 31 -13.89 1.80 18.09
CA GLN A 31 -14.91 1.06 17.37
C GLN A 31 -14.72 1.21 15.87
N VAL A 32 -15.16 0.21 15.11
CA VAL A 32 -15.27 0.34 13.65
C VAL A 32 -16.20 1.52 13.34
N PRO A 33 -15.78 2.48 12.51
CA PRO A 33 -16.60 3.64 12.20
C PRO A 33 -17.82 3.23 11.36
N ASP A 34 -18.90 3.94 11.58
CA ASP A 34 -20.05 3.91 10.69
C ASP A 34 -19.64 4.45 9.31
N MET A 35 -19.75 3.63 8.26
CA MET A 35 -19.32 3.97 6.90
C MET A 35 -20.18 5.09 6.29
N ASP A 36 -21.44 5.28 6.74
CA ASP A 36 -22.27 6.39 6.27
C ASP A 36 -21.66 7.76 6.62
N LYS A 37 -20.91 7.85 7.70
CA LYS A 37 -20.16 9.08 8.06
C LYS A 37 -18.98 9.38 7.13
N LEU A 38 -18.57 8.40 6.34
CA LEU A 38 -17.50 8.49 5.35
C LEU A 38 -18.04 8.53 3.91
N ARG A 39 -19.35 8.66 3.73
CA ARG A 39 -20.03 8.60 2.44
C ARG A 39 -19.44 9.58 1.42
N TYR A 40 -19.00 10.73 1.84
CA TYR A 40 -18.33 11.71 0.98
C TYR A 40 -17.10 11.15 0.23
N VAL A 41 -16.38 10.18 0.84
CA VAL A 41 -15.26 9.49 0.18
C VAL A 41 -15.79 8.58 -0.92
N PHE A 42 -16.84 7.82 -0.63
CA PHE A 42 -17.42 6.86 -1.58
C PHE A 42 -18.11 7.58 -2.74
N ASP A 43 -18.76 8.70 -2.47
CA ASP A 43 -19.32 9.58 -3.52
C ASP A 43 -18.20 10.14 -4.42
N ALA A 44 -17.05 10.51 -3.85
CA ALA A 44 -15.88 10.94 -4.61
C ALA A 44 -15.33 9.79 -5.49
N VAL A 45 -15.22 8.57 -4.95
CA VAL A 45 -14.81 7.38 -5.74
C VAL A 45 -15.74 7.18 -6.92
N THR A 46 -17.06 7.21 -6.70
CA THR A 46 -18.06 7.07 -7.76
C THR A 46 -17.93 8.17 -8.83
N SER A 47 -17.75 9.41 -8.40
CA SER A 47 -17.63 10.57 -9.31
C SER A 47 -16.36 10.47 -10.16
N ILE A 48 -15.23 10.13 -9.53
CA ILE A 48 -13.93 9.96 -10.22
C ILE A 48 -14.02 8.77 -11.19
N ARG A 49 -14.63 7.65 -10.78
CA ARG A 49 -14.80 6.46 -11.65
C ARG A 49 -15.58 6.82 -12.92
N LYS A 50 -16.64 7.62 -12.80
CA LYS A 50 -17.42 8.11 -13.94
C LYS A 50 -16.59 9.05 -14.82
N ALA A 51 -15.88 10.01 -14.23
CA ALA A 51 -15.06 10.98 -14.96
C ALA A 51 -13.89 10.33 -15.72
N LEU A 52 -13.30 9.26 -15.17
CA LEU A 52 -12.26 8.49 -15.85
C LEU A 52 -12.77 7.77 -17.10
N ASN A 53 -14.05 7.45 -17.17
CA ASN A 53 -14.70 6.82 -18.33
C ASN A 53 -13.91 5.66 -18.97
N GLY A 54 -13.33 4.80 -18.14
CA GLY A 54 -12.57 3.63 -18.59
C GLY A 54 -11.15 3.90 -19.11
N ARG A 55 -10.68 5.14 -19.13
CA ARG A 55 -9.33 5.50 -19.62
C ARG A 55 -8.21 4.83 -18.82
N VAL A 56 -8.39 4.74 -17.52
CA VAL A 56 -7.48 4.06 -16.58
C VAL A 56 -8.30 3.42 -15.46
N PRO A 57 -7.82 2.34 -14.83
CA PRO A 57 -8.46 1.76 -13.65
C PRO A 57 -8.33 2.70 -12.45
N LEU A 58 -9.34 2.68 -11.57
CA LEU A 58 -9.33 3.40 -10.31
C LEU A 58 -8.96 2.45 -9.18
N ILE A 59 -7.89 2.78 -8.45
CA ILE A 59 -7.43 2.04 -7.28
C ILE A 59 -7.94 2.74 -6.02
N GLY A 60 -8.77 2.06 -5.22
CA GLY A 60 -9.11 2.47 -3.87
C GLY A 60 -7.96 2.15 -2.90
N PHE A 61 -7.85 2.86 -1.78
CA PHE A 61 -6.76 2.59 -0.85
C PHE A 61 -7.08 2.91 0.60
N SER A 62 -6.25 2.33 1.49
CA SER A 62 -6.20 2.65 2.91
C SER A 62 -4.79 2.47 3.47
N GLY A 63 -4.48 3.12 4.59
CA GLY A 63 -3.34 2.72 5.40
C GLY A 63 -3.54 1.32 5.98
N SER A 64 -2.45 0.61 6.26
CA SER A 64 -2.49 -0.67 6.98
C SER A 64 -2.96 -0.49 8.43
N PRO A 65 -3.45 -1.54 9.10
CA PRO A 65 -3.78 -1.48 10.52
C PRO A 65 -2.64 -0.95 11.38
N TRP A 66 -1.40 -1.34 11.11
CA TRP A 66 -0.20 -0.87 11.81
C TRP A 66 0.09 0.62 11.53
N THR A 67 0.12 1.02 10.26
CA THR A 67 0.35 2.42 9.89
C THR A 67 -0.69 3.35 10.54
N LEU A 68 -1.96 2.92 10.60
CA LEU A 68 -3.00 3.68 11.30
C LEU A 68 -2.75 3.75 12.81
N ALA A 69 -2.31 2.63 13.43
CA ALA A 69 -1.96 2.61 14.85
C ALA A 69 -0.79 3.55 15.17
N CYS A 70 0.23 3.63 14.30
CA CYS A 70 1.32 4.60 14.45
C CYS A 70 0.78 6.03 14.59
N TYR A 71 -0.05 6.47 13.66
CA TYR A 71 -0.65 7.81 13.73
C TYR A 71 -1.56 7.99 14.96
N MET A 72 -2.32 6.97 15.33
CA MET A 72 -3.23 7.04 16.48
C MET A 72 -2.49 7.19 17.80
N VAL A 73 -1.35 6.52 17.98
CA VAL A 73 -0.55 6.55 19.21
C VAL A 73 0.40 7.74 19.24
N GLU A 74 1.15 8.00 18.14
CA GLU A 74 2.05 9.15 18.05
C GLU A 74 1.28 10.48 18.07
N GLY A 75 0.06 10.51 17.49
CA GLY A 75 -0.77 11.70 17.39
C GLY A 75 -0.41 12.59 16.20
N GLN A 76 0.70 12.30 15.51
CA GLN A 76 1.25 13.01 14.35
C GLN A 76 2.24 12.11 13.60
N GLY A 77 2.91 12.63 12.56
CA GLY A 77 4.09 11.99 12.00
C GLY A 77 5.19 11.84 13.05
N SER A 78 5.99 10.79 12.99
CA SER A 78 7.08 10.51 13.92
C SER A 78 8.29 9.99 13.15
N ASP A 79 9.49 10.36 13.58
CA ASP A 79 10.74 9.90 13.00
C ASP A 79 11.27 8.64 13.71
N ASP A 80 10.99 8.48 15.01
CA ASP A 80 11.50 7.38 15.84
C ASP A 80 10.44 6.36 16.27
N TYR A 81 9.15 6.68 16.13
CA TYR A 81 8.02 5.83 16.53
C TYR A 81 8.11 5.34 17.98
N ARG A 82 8.67 6.16 18.87
CA ARG A 82 9.00 5.80 20.24
C ARG A 82 7.77 5.40 21.06
N LEU A 83 6.67 6.14 20.94
CA LEU A 83 5.47 5.89 21.74
C LEU A 83 4.76 4.61 21.30
N VAL A 84 4.54 4.44 20.00
CA VAL A 84 3.86 3.24 19.48
C VAL A 84 4.69 1.99 19.69
N LYS A 85 6.02 2.06 19.52
CA LYS A 85 6.92 0.91 19.79
C LYS A 85 7.02 0.61 21.27
N SER A 86 7.05 1.62 22.14
CA SER A 86 6.98 1.40 23.60
C SER A 86 5.68 0.69 23.98
N MET A 87 4.54 1.14 23.45
CA MET A 87 3.25 0.51 23.70
C MET A 87 3.21 -0.94 23.19
N LEU A 88 3.76 -1.20 22.02
CA LEU A 88 3.85 -2.54 21.43
C LEU A 88 4.55 -3.52 22.37
N TYR A 89 5.64 -3.10 23.04
CA TYR A 89 6.40 -3.97 23.93
C TYR A 89 5.87 -4.00 25.38
N SER A 90 5.33 -2.89 25.89
CA SER A 90 4.86 -2.81 27.26
C SER A 90 3.42 -3.23 27.48
N ARG A 91 2.56 -3.03 26.46
CA ARG A 91 1.13 -3.39 26.49
C ARG A 91 0.70 -3.98 25.15
N PRO A 92 1.27 -5.15 24.76
CA PRO A 92 0.91 -5.82 23.50
C PRO A 92 -0.58 -6.16 23.43
N ASP A 93 -1.24 -6.40 24.54
CA ASP A 93 -2.67 -6.62 24.65
C ASP A 93 -3.49 -5.45 24.08
N LEU A 94 -3.14 -4.21 24.44
CA LEU A 94 -3.79 -3.01 23.92
C LEU A 94 -3.48 -2.79 22.46
N MET A 95 -2.23 -3.06 22.03
CA MET A 95 -1.84 -2.97 20.64
C MET A 95 -2.63 -3.95 19.78
N HIS A 96 -2.74 -5.21 20.17
CA HIS A 96 -3.53 -6.21 19.46
C HIS A 96 -5.00 -5.80 19.35
N ARG A 97 -5.60 -5.26 20.42
CA ARG A 97 -6.98 -4.77 20.39
C ARG A 97 -7.16 -3.60 19.42
N MET A 98 -6.24 -2.65 19.41
CA MET A 98 -6.24 -1.51 18.48
C MET A 98 -6.12 -1.99 17.04
N LEU A 99 -5.17 -2.89 16.77
CA LEU A 99 -4.93 -3.42 15.42
C LEU A 99 -6.11 -4.24 14.91
N GLN A 100 -6.81 -4.97 15.79
CA GLN A 100 -8.02 -5.69 15.41
C GLN A 100 -9.13 -4.71 14.95
N VAL A 101 -9.40 -3.68 15.73
CA VAL A 101 -10.39 -2.65 15.35
C VAL A 101 -9.98 -1.96 14.04
N ASN A 102 -8.69 -1.67 13.87
CA ASN A 102 -8.18 -1.08 12.64
C ASN A 102 -8.36 -2.03 11.44
N ALA A 103 -8.09 -3.33 11.61
CA ALA A 103 -8.24 -4.32 10.54
C ALA A 103 -9.71 -4.39 10.07
N ASP A 104 -10.65 -4.48 11.01
CA ASP A 104 -12.07 -4.52 10.68
C ASP A 104 -12.55 -3.21 10.04
N ALA A 105 -12.05 -2.06 10.51
CA ALA A 105 -12.35 -0.76 9.94
C ALA A 105 -11.79 -0.58 8.52
N VAL A 106 -10.55 -1.02 8.27
CA VAL A 106 -9.91 -0.97 6.94
C VAL A 106 -10.64 -1.88 5.96
N ALA A 107 -11.02 -3.09 6.39
CA ALA A 107 -11.77 -4.01 5.54
C ALA A 107 -13.14 -3.43 5.15
N ALA A 108 -13.90 -2.89 6.11
CA ALA A 108 -15.18 -2.24 5.84
C ALA A 108 -15.03 -1.05 4.90
N TYR A 109 -13.99 -0.21 5.12
CA TYR A 109 -13.72 0.98 4.32
C TYR A 109 -13.32 0.65 2.87
N LEU A 110 -12.45 -0.35 2.67
CA LEU A 110 -12.04 -0.78 1.33
C LEU A 110 -13.20 -1.47 0.58
N ASN A 111 -14.01 -2.28 1.25
CA ASN A 111 -15.20 -2.88 0.65
C ASN A 111 -16.21 -1.82 0.20
N ALA A 112 -16.41 -0.76 0.98
CA ALA A 112 -17.26 0.36 0.57
C ALA A 112 -16.71 1.12 -0.63
N GLN A 113 -15.37 1.24 -0.77
CA GLN A 113 -14.76 1.79 -1.98
C GLN A 113 -14.94 0.89 -3.21
N ILE A 114 -14.89 -0.44 -3.04
CA ILE A 114 -15.19 -1.41 -4.11
C ILE A 114 -16.65 -1.23 -4.57
N GLU A 115 -17.58 -1.15 -3.64
CA GLU A 115 -19.00 -0.91 -3.94
C GLU A 115 -19.24 0.44 -4.65
N ALA A 116 -18.45 1.45 -4.31
CA ALA A 116 -18.48 2.77 -4.97
C ALA A 116 -17.83 2.80 -6.36
N GLY A 117 -17.16 1.71 -6.77
CA GLY A 117 -16.61 1.55 -8.12
C GLY A 117 -15.09 1.50 -8.24
N ALA A 118 -14.36 1.34 -7.13
CA ALA A 118 -12.93 1.03 -7.19
C ALA A 118 -12.71 -0.33 -7.86
N GLN A 119 -11.75 -0.39 -8.79
CA GLN A 119 -11.49 -1.59 -9.62
C GLN A 119 -10.35 -2.44 -9.09
N ALA A 120 -9.60 -1.93 -8.14
CA ALA A 120 -8.59 -2.59 -7.35
C ALA A 120 -8.51 -1.88 -6.01
N VAL A 121 -7.92 -2.50 -4.99
CA VAL A 121 -7.69 -1.87 -3.69
C VAL A 121 -6.28 -2.09 -3.21
N MET A 122 -5.72 -1.09 -2.53
CA MET A 122 -4.34 -1.10 -2.05
C MET A 122 -4.26 -0.79 -0.55
N ILE A 123 -3.49 -1.59 0.17
CA ILE A 123 -3.16 -1.39 1.58
C ILE A 123 -1.74 -0.83 1.64
N PHE A 124 -1.58 0.38 2.21
CA PHE A 124 -0.28 1.02 2.40
C PHE A 124 0.24 0.81 3.81
N ASP A 125 1.26 -0.02 3.96
CA ASP A 125 2.01 -0.15 5.21
C ASP A 125 3.27 0.71 5.18
N SER A 126 3.08 2.02 5.27
CA SER A 126 4.16 3.02 5.18
C SER A 126 5.18 2.89 6.31
N TRP A 127 4.83 2.25 7.41
CA TRP A 127 5.64 2.16 8.62
C TRP A 127 5.96 0.71 9.05
N GLY A 128 5.69 -0.28 8.20
CA GLY A 128 6.04 -1.68 8.48
C GLY A 128 7.53 -1.89 8.68
N GLY A 129 8.35 -1.24 7.86
CA GLY A 129 9.80 -1.37 7.89
C GLY A 129 10.50 -0.81 9.14
N VAL A 130 9.78 -0.14 10.07
CA VAL A 130 10.37 0.29 11.35
C VAL A 130 10.26 -0.77 12.44
N LEU A 131 9.57 -1.88 12.16
CA LEU A 131 9.41 -2.98 13.11
C LEU A 131 10.62 -3.94 13.08
N ALA A 132 10.86 -4.58 14.21
CA ALA A 132 11.74 -5.74 14.26
C ALA A 132 11.06 -6.94 13.58
N ASP A 133 11.84 -7.94 13.18
CA ASP A 133 11.38 -9.09 12.40
C ASP A 133 10.09 -9.74 12.94
N CYS A 134 10.13 -10.31 14.14
CA CYS A 134 8.95 -10.95 14.74
C CYS A 134 7.79 -9.95 14.96
N ALA A 135 8.11 -8.69 15.27
CA ALA A 135 7.09 -7.66 15.47
C ALA A 135 6.39 -7.29 14.14
N PHE A 136 7.10 -7.27 13.01
CA PHE A 136 6.48 -7.09 11.70
C PHE A 136 5.45 -8.18 11.43
N GLN A 137 5.81 -9.43 11.65
CA GLN A 137 4.91 -10.57 11.43
C GLN A 137 3.67 -10.49 12.33
N GLN A 138 3.85 -10.16 13.61
CA GLN A 138 2.78 -10.17 14.62
C GLN A 138 1.87 -8.94 14.56
N PHE A 139 2.42 -7.75 14.32
CA PHE A 139 1.69 -6.49 14.48
C PHE A 139 1.38 -5.79 13.16
N SER A 140 2.06 -6.14 12.04
CA SER A 140 1.73 -5.62 10.73
C SER A 140 1.13 -6.70 9.82
N MET A 141 1.90 -7.72 9.47
CA MET A 141 1.53 -8.70 8.45
C MET A 141 0.28 -9.50 8.84
N ALA A 142 0.19 -9.96 10.11
CA ALA A 142 -0.97 -10.73 10.58
C ALA A 142 -2.30 -9.97 10.42
N TYR A 143 -2.30 -8.67 10.72
CA TYR A 143 -3.50 -7.83 10.61
C TYR A 143 -3.78 -7.41 9.16
N THR A 144 -2.76 -7.22 8.34
CA THR A 144 -2.91 -7.06 6.89
C THR A 144 -3.57 -8.29 6.28
N GLN A 145 -3.15 -9.50 6.68
CA GLN A 145 -3.79 -10.74 6.24
C GLN A 145 -5.25 -10.85 6.71
N GLN A 146 -5.58 -10.36 7.90
CA GLN A 146 -6.98 -10.31 8.35
C GLN A 146 -7.82 -9.37 7.50
N VAL A 147 -7.30 -8.22 7.12
CA VAL A 147 -7.98 -7.32 6.16
C VAL A 147 -8.22 -8.06 4.84
N LEU A 148 -7.17 -8.64 4.26
CA LEU A 148 -7.26 -9.34 2.96
C LEU A 148 -8.33 -10.43 2.93
N LYS A 149 -8.47 -11.20 4.02
CA LYS A 149 -9.52 -12.24 4.16
C LYS A 149 -10.94 -11.69 4.17
N GLN A 150 -11.14 -10.43 4.54
CA GLN A 150 -12.44 -9.78 4.61
C GLN A 150 -12.79 -8.98 3.36
N LEU A 151 -11.81 -8.78 2.45
CA LEU A 151 -12.03 -8.01 1.23
C LEU A 151 -12.81 -8.81 0.19
N LYS A 152 -13.70 -8.13 -0.51
CA LYS A 152 -14.35 -8.64 -1.71
C LYS A 152 -13.30 -8.88 -2.79
N THR A 153 -13.31 -10.08 -3.35
CA THR A 153 -12.43 -10.48 -4.45
C THR A 153 -13.09 -10.30 -5.81
N GLU A 154 -14.40 -10.04 -5.81
CA GLU A 154 -15.21 -9.82 -7.00
C GLU A 154 -16.31 -8.80 -6.72
N HIS A 155 -16.66 -7.97 -7.70
CA HIS A 155 -17.80 -7.06 -7.66
C HIS A 155 -18.34 -6.88 -9.08
N ASN A 156 -19.68 -7.04 -9.23
CA ASN A 156 -20.38 -6.95 -10.53
C ASN A 156 -19.77 -7.84 -11.64
N GLY A 157 -19.36 -9.06 -11.30
CA GLY A 157 -18.74 -10.02 -12.24
C GLY A 157 -17.31 -9.67 -12.62
N GLN A 158 -16.68 -8.70 -11.99
CA GLN A 158 -15.30 -8.33 -12.21
C GLN A 158 -14.44 -8.66 -10.99
N ARG A 159 -13.29 -9.29 -11.24
CA ARG A 159 -12.29 -9.54 -10.19
C ARG A 159 -11.71 -8.22 -9.69
N ILE A 160 -11.54 -8.12 -8.38
CA ILE A 160 -10.95 -6.97 -7.69
C ILE A 160 -9.56 -7.35 -7.18
N PRO A 161 -8.48 -6.98 -7.86
CA PRO A 161 -7.13 -7.20 -7.37
C PRO A 161 -6.86 -6.45 -6.07
N ARG A 162 -6.17 -7.14 -5.15
CA ARG A 162 -5.76 -6.59 -3.85
C ARG A 162 -4.25 -6.40 -3.86
N LEU A 163 -3.80 -5.22 -3.53
CA LEU A 163 -2.41 -4.81 -3.51
C LEU A 163 -1.96 -4.56 -2.07
N VAL A 164 -0.77 -5.02 -1.73
CA VAL A 164 -0.13 -4.72 -0.42
C VAL A 164 1.21 -4.07 -0.68
N PHE A 165 1.44 -2.92 -0.09
CA PHE A 165 2.71 -2.21 -0.11
C PHE A 165 3.25 -2.06 1.31
N THR A 166 4.53 -2.40 1.52
CA THR A 166 5.24 -2.14 2.77
C THR A 166 6.54 -1.41 2.45
N LYS A 167 6.70 -0.19 2.98
CA LYS A 167 7.98 0.53 2.90
C LYS A 167 9.00 -0.16 3.80
N GLY A 168 10.16 -0.48 3.27
CA GLY A 168 11.16 -1.29 3.97
C GLY A 168 10.82 -2.78 4.05
N GLY A 169 9.78 -3.24 3.33
CA GLY A 169 9.30 -4.63 3.36
C GLY A 169 10.17 -5.65 2.63
N GLY A 170 11.22 -5.21 1.95
CA GLY A 170 12.10 -6.09 1.16
C GLY A 170 12.76 -7.21 1.97
N LEU A 171 12.92 -7.03 3.29
CA LEU A 171 13.46 -8.06 4.20
C LEU A 171 12.50 -9.23 4.42
N TRP A 172 11.20 -9.03 4.26
CA TRP A 172 10.13 -10.02 4.51
C TRP A 172 9.39 -10.41 3.23
N LEU A 173 10.06 -10.32 2.09
CA LEU A 173 9.40 -10.52 0.80
C LEU A 173 8.91 -11.96 0.60
N ASP A 174 9.60 -12.95 1.17
CA ASP A 174 9.18 -14.36 1.14
C ASP A 174 7.87 -14.56 1.91
N GLU A 175 7.77 -13.99 3.11
CA GLU A 175 6.58 -14.06 3.95
C GLU A 175 5.42 -13.26 3.32
N MET A 176 5.71 -12.09 2.77
CA MET A 176 4.72 -11.27 2.06
C MET A 176 4.21 -11.97 0.80
N ALA A 177 5.03 -12.79 0.14
CA ALA A 177 4.58 -13.61 -0.98
C ALA A 177 3.50 -14.63 -0.58
N GLY A 178 3.42 -15.02 0.69
CA GLY A 178 2.38 -15.86 1.25
C GLY A 178 1.05 -15.15 1.56
N LEU A 179 0.97 -13.81 1.47
CA LEU A 179 -0.27 -13.07 1.70
C LEU A 179 -1.32 -13.38 0.62
N ASP A 180 -2.60 -13.39 0.98
CA ASP A 180 -3.71 -13.58 0.02
C ASP A 180 -4.02 -12.29 -0.75
N CYS A 181 -3.06 -11.87 -1.59
CA CYS A 181 -3.19 -10.70 -2.46
C CYS A 181 -2.63 -11.00 -3.86
N GLU A 182 -2.96 -10.19 -4.83
CA GLU A 182 -2.54 -10.37 -6.22
C GLU A 182 -1.28 -9.59 -6.56
N VAL A 183 -0.98 -8.51 -5.82
CA VAL A 183 0.13 -7.61 -6.14
C VAL A 183 0.90 -7.24 -4.87
N LEU A 184 2.23 -7.29 -4.94
CA LEU A 184 3.13 -6.76 -3.93
C LEU A 184 3.76 -5.46 -4.44
N GLY A 185 3.55 -4.38 -3.68
CA GLY A 185 4.20 -3.10 -3.91
C GLY A 185 5.56 -3.06 -3.22
N LEU A 186 6.55 -2.57 -3.95
CA LEU A 186 7.96 -2.51 -3.52
C LEU A 186 8.44 -1.07 -3.48
N ASP A 187 9.21 -0.74 -2.48
CA ASP A 187 9.92 0.54 -2.45
C ASP A 187 11.23 0.48 -3.27
N TRP A 188 11.88 1.61 -3.41
CA TRP A 188 13.08 1.79 -4.24
C TRP A 188 14.34 1.10 -3.72
N THR A 189 14.33 0.51 -2.52
CA THR A 189 15.49 -0.18 -1.94
C THR A 189 15.62 -1.62 -2.43
N VAL A 190 14.59 -2.13 -3.10
CA VAL A 190 14.49 -3.53 -3.56
C VAL A 190 14.90 -3.64 -5.02
N ASP A 191 15.77 -4.58 -5.36
CA ASP A 191 16.06 -4.98 -6.74
C ASP A 191 14.92 -5.83 -7.31
N LEU A 192 14.34 -5.41 -8.45
CA LEU A 192 13.17 -6.07 -9.04
C LEU A 192 13.46 -7.48 -9.59
N ALA A 193 14.66 -7.73 -10.10
CA ALA A 193 15.04 -9.06 -10.59
C ALA A 193 15.11 -10.06 -9.43
N ARG A 194 15.72 -9.64 -8.32
CA ARG A 194 15.75 -10.42 -7.07
C ARG A 194 14.35 -10.67 -6.53
N ALA A 195 13.55 -9.60 -6.40
CA ALA A 195 12.18 -9.68 -5.89
C ALA A 195 11.34 -10.63 -6.74
N ARG A 196 11.45 -10.55 -8.07
CA ARG A 196 10.76 -11.43 -8.99
C ARG A 196 11.13 -12.90 -8.77
N ALA A 197 12.42 -13.20 -8.64
CA ALA A 197 12.90 -14.57 -8.40
C ALA A 197 12.42 -15.09 -7.04
N GLN A 198 12.51 -14.27 -5.99
CA GLN A 198 12.15 -14.59 -4.61
C GLN A 198 10.64 -14.87 -4.49
N VAL A 199 9.79 -13.97 -5.00
CA VAL A 199 8.34 -14.12 -4.96
C VAL A 199 7.87 -15.31 -5.81
N SER A 200 8.52 -15.58 -6.95
CA SER A 200 8.20 -16.76 -7.78
C SER A 200 8.59 -18.06 -7.08
N GLY A 201 9.73 -18.08 -6.38
CA GLY A 201 10.17 -19.24 -5.59
C GLY A 201 9.25 -19.52 -4.40
N ALA A 202 8.89 -18.49 -3.64
CA ALA A 202 7.97 -18.60 -2.52
C ALA A 202 6.55 -19.02 -2.94
N ALA A 203 6.06 -18.51 -4.07
CA ALA A 203 4.75 -18.89 -4.62
C ALA A 203 4.69 -20.37 -5.01
N SER A 204 5.79 -20.96 -5.44
CA SER A 204 5.85 -22.40 -5.79
C SER A 204 5.72 -23.32 -4.56
N MET A 205 6.02 -22.79 -3.36
CA MET A 205 5.91 -23.50 -2.09
C MET A 205 4.58 -23.21 -1.36
N ALA A 206 3.85 -22.19 -1.78
CA ALA A 206 2.55 -21.83 -1.21
C ALA A 206 1.42 -22.68 -1.80
N ALA A 207 0.34 -22.84 -1.01
CA ALA A 207 -0.87 -23.54 -1.47
C ALA A 207 -1.58 -22.86 -2.67
N ASP A 208 -1.23 -21.62 -2.97
CA ASP A 208 -1.74 -20.86 -4.11
C ASP A 208 -0.62 -20.52 -5.10
N PRO A 209 -0.51 -21.29 -6.20
CA PRO A 209 0.57 -21.12 -7.19
C PRO A 209 0.39 -19.89 -8.11
N ARG A 210 -0.53 -18.98 -7.81
CA ARG A 210 -0.72 -17.77 -8.61
C ARG A 210 0.48 -16.84 -8.46
N ALA A 211 1.19 -16.62 -9.56
CA ALA A 211 2.31 -15.68 -9.59
C ALA A 211 1.80 -14.27 -9.28
N LYS A 212 2.35 -13.66 -8.22
CA LYS A 212 2.01 -12.28 -7.85
C LYS A 212 2.63 -11.29 -8.84
N ALA A 213 1.88 -10.24 -9.17
CA ALA A 213 2.45 -9.08 -9.83
C ALA A 213 3.30 -8.27 -8.85
N LEU A 214 4.33 -7.61 -9.35
CA LEU A 214 5.13 -6.64 -8.58
C LEU A 214 4.80 -5.23 -9.04
N GLN A 215 4.59 -4.32 -8.10
CA GLN A 215 4.38 -2.90 -8.37
C GLN A 215 5.55 -2.08 -7.79
N GLY A 216 6.11 -1.23 -8.61
CA GLY A 216 7.20 -0.33 -8.20
C GLY A 216 8.19 -0.13 -9.34
N ASN A 217 9.42 0.33 -9.03
CA ASN A 217 9.80 0.83 -7.69
C ASN A 217 10.87 1.93 -7.83
N ILE A 218 10.72 2.79 -8.84
CA ILE A 218 11.70 3.86 -9.04
C ILE A 218 11.74 4.81 -7.84
N ASP A 219 12.94 5.27 -7.45
CA ASP A 219 13.10 6.27 -6.41
C ASP A 219 12.36 7.57 -6.80
N PRO A 220 11.43 8.06 -5.98
CA PRO A 220 10.71 9.31 -6.28
C PRO A 220 11.61 10.52 -6.47
N THR A 221 12.82 10.54 -5.88
CA THR A 221 13.77 11.65 -6.00
C THR A 221 14.43 11.75 -7.40
N VAL A 222 14.36 10.68 -8.20
CA VAL A 222 14.74 10.70 -9.62
C VAL A 222 13.97 11.78 -10.40
N LEU A 223 12.75 12.11 -9.95
CA LEU A 223 11.93 13.16 -10.58
C LEU A 223 12.47 14.58 -10.39
N PHE A 224 13.52 14.79 -9.61
CA PHE A 224 14.27 16.06 -9.57
C PHE A 224 15.37 16.15 -10.62
N ALA A 225 15.71 15.03 -11.26
CA ALA A 225 16.75 14.99 -12.29
C ALA A 225 16.23 15.49 -13.67
N PRO A 226 17.12 15.85 -14.60
CA PRO A 226 16.73 16.17 -15.96
C PRO A 226 16.01 15.00 -16.67
N PRO A 227 15.12 15.27 -17.64
CA PRO A 227 14.35 14.23 -18.33
C PRO A 227 15.15 13.08 -18.91
N ALA A 228 16.35 13.34 -19.43
CA ALA A 228 17.23 12.29 -19.96
C ALA A 228 17.71 11.31 -18.86
N GLN A 229 17.96 11.81 -17.64
CA GLN A 229 18.32 10.97 -16.51
C GLN A 229 17.11 10.19 -16.00
N ILE A 230 15.92 10.82 -15.98
CA ILE A 230 14.67 10.12 -15.64
C ILE A 230 14.47 8.93 -16.58
N GLU A 231 14.66 9.11 -17.90
CA GLU A 231 14.55 8.02 -18.88
C GLU A 231 15.57 6.92 -18.63
N ALA A 232 16.81 7.25 -18.34
CA ALA A 232 17.85 6.27 -18.02
C ALA A 232 17.51 5.43 -16.78
N GLU A 233 16.97 6.05 -15.73
CA GLU A 233 16.56 5.32 -14.52
C GLU A 233 15.31 4.45 -14.77
N VAL A 234 14.35 4.91 -15.56
CA VAL A 234 13.21 4.09 -16.00
C VAL A 234 13.68 2.84 -16.74
N ASP A 235 14.65 2.99 -17.65
CA ASP A 235 15.20 1.86 -18.39
C ASP A 235 15.84 0.83 -17.45
N LYS A 236 16.59 1.26 -16.45
CA LYS A 236 17.17 0.36 -15.43
C LYS A 236 16.10 -0.44 -14.70
N VAL A 237 15.05 0.23 -14.23
CA VAL A 237 13.93 -0.43 -13.50
C VAL A 237 13.22 -1.45 -14.39
N VAL A 238 12.89 -1.07 -15.64
CA VAL A 238 12.21 -1.97 -16.58
C VAL A 238 13.09 -3.15 -16.99
N GLN A 239 14.39 -2.92 -17.18
CA GLN A 239 15.35 -3.99 -17.49
C GLN A 239 15.61 -4.92 -16.31
N SER A 240 15.66 -4.38 -15.09
CA SER A 240 15.80 -5.18 -13.86
C SER A 240 14.65 -6.17 -13.70
N PHE A 241 13.41 -5.74 -13.92
CA PHE A 241 12.28 -6.67 -13.92
C PHE A 241 12.37 -7.69 -15.07
N GLY A 242 12.82 -7.27 -16.25
CA GLY A 242 12.92 -8.07 -17.45
C GLY A 242 11.59 -8.24 -18.18
N ARG A 243 11.56 -9.16 -19.15
CA ARG A 243 10.34 -9.45 -19.93
C ARG A 243 9.24 -9.98 -19.02
N PRO A 244 8.03 -9.37 -19.03
CA PRO A 244 6.88 -9.96 -18.35
C PRO A 244 6.49 -11.27 -19.05
N HIS A 245 5.81 -12.14 -18.29
CA HIS A 245 5.28 -13.37 -18.88
C HIS A 245 4.28 -13.04 -20.00
N GLN A 246 4.47 -13.66 -21.17
CA GLN A 246 3.57 -13.52 -22.33
C GLN A 246 2.65 -14.73 -22.41
N GLY A 247 1.35 -14.52 -22.32
CA GLY A 247 0.33 -15.56 -22.47
C GLY A 247 -0.75 -15.50 -21.37
N ALA A 248 -1.76 -16.34 -21.51
CA ALA A 248 -2.83 -16.52 -20.51
C ALA A 248 -2.35 -17.24 -19.23
N GLY A 249 -1.05 -17.44 -19.09
CA GLY A 249 -0.44 -18.13 -17.96
C GLY A 249 -0.13 -17.23 -16.77
N THR A 250 0.21 -17.87 -15.67
CA THR A 250 0.41 -17.32 -14.34
C THR A 250 1.83 -16.80 -14.11
N GLY A 251 2.44 -16.09 -15.05
CA GLY A 251 3.77 -15.50 -14.86
C GLY A 251 3.72 -14.13 -14.17
N PRO A 252 4.78 -13.74 -13.45
CA PRO A 252 4.83 -12.45 -12.79
C PRO A 252 4.75 -11.29 -13.78
N THR A 253 3.90 -10.31 -13.48
CA THR A 253 3.73 -9.08 -14.26
C THR A 253 4.25 -7.87 -13.46
N HIS A 254 4.58 -6.79 -14.17
CA HIS A 254 5.10 -5.57 -13.57
C HIS A 254 4.11 -4.40 -13.76
N ILE A 255 3.81 -3.72 -12.66
CA ILE A 255 3.10 -2.46 -12.64
C ILE A 255 4.12 -1.39 -12.27
N PHE A 256 4.60 -0.62 -13.26
CA PHE A 256 5.57 0.43 -12.98
C PHE A 256 4.96 1.50 -12.07
N ASN A 257 5.68 1.86 -11.02
CA ASN A 257 5.27 2.90 -10.07
C ASN A 257 6.49 3.54 -9.40
N LEU A 258 6.28 4.67 -8.74
CA LEU A 258 7.23 5.20 -7.76
C LEU A 258 7.29 4.26 -6.56
N GLY A 259 8.47 4.12 -5.96
CA GLY A 259 8.65 3.29 -4.76
C GLY A 259 8.05 3.89 -3.48
N HIS A 260 7.52 5.12 -3.54
CA HIS A 260 6.77 5.81 -2.49
C HIS A 260 6.04 7.03 -3.06
N GLY A 261 5.42 7.82 -2.19
CA GLY A 261 4.74 9.06 -2.57
C GLY A 261 5.67 10.07 -3.24
N ILE A 262 5.12 10.81 -4.19
CA ILE A 262 5.81 11.89 -4.91
C ILE A 262 6.03 13.10 -4.00
N SER A 263 7.17 13.80 -4.16
CA SER A 263 7.40 15.05 -3.44
C SER A 263 6.53 16.19 -4.01
N GLN A 264 6.06 17.07 -3.12
CA GLN A 264 5.32 18.28 -3.49
C GLN A 264 6.15 19.27 -4.35
N TYR A 265 7.47 19.13 -4.35
CA TYR A 265 8.39 19.97 -5.13
C TYR A 265 8.73 19.38 -6.50
N THR A 266 8.13 18.23 -6.87
CA THR A 266 8.37 17.60 -8.16
C THR A 266 7.77 18.44 -9.29
N PRO A 267 8.55 18.83 -10.33
CA PRO A 267 8.02 19.50 -11.50
C PRO A 267 7.01 18.61 -12.24
N PRO A 268 5.79 19.09 -12.56
CA PRO A 268 4.78 18.27 -13.26
C PRO A 268 5.25 17.73 -14.62
N GLU A 269 6.10 18.49 -15.33
CA GLU A 269 6.68 18.10 -16.61
C GLU A 269 7.62 16.88 -16.48
N HIS A 270 8.28 16.71 -15.33
CA HIS A 270 9.11 15.53 -15.07
C HIS A 270 8.27 14.27 -14.85
N VAL A 271 7.05 14.42 -14.31
CA VAL A 271 6.09 13.30 -14.25
C VAL A 271 5.64 12.90 -15.65
N ALA A 272 5.37 13.86 -16.52
CA ALA A 272 5.03 13.58 -17.92
C ALA A 272 6.19 12.89 -18.65
N ALA A 273 7.43 13.33 -18.42
CA ALA A 273 8.64 12.68 -18.97
C ALA A 273 8.79 11.24 -18.48
N LEU A 274 8.57 10.99 -17.16
CA LEU A 274 8.55 9.65 -16.58
C LEU A 274 7.54 8.73 -17.28
N VAL A 275 6.28 9.17 -17.39
CA VAL A 275 5.23 8.36 -18.02
C VAL A 275 5.58 8.03 -19.47
N ALA A 276 6.04 9.02 -20.25
CA ALA A 276 6.46 8.80 -21.63
C ALA A 276 7.64 7.82 -21.73
N ALA A 277 8.62 7.92 -20.83
CA ALA A 277 9.77 7.00 -20.77
C ALA A 277 9.34 5.57 -20.45
N VAL A 278 8.42 5.40 -19.48
CA VAL A 278 7.89 4.07 -19.11
C VAL A 278 7.19 3.41 -20.31
N HIS A 279 6.38 4.15 -21.04
CA HIS A 279 5.73 3.63 -22.25
C HIS A 279 6.74 3.19 -23.29
N ARG A 280 7.76 4.03 -23.59
CA ARG A 280 8.84 3.67 -24.55
C ARG A 280 9.61 2.42 -24.10
N ALA A 281 10.04 2.38 -22.84
CA ALA A 281 10.78 1.24 -22.30
C ALA A 281 9.94 -0.06 -22.33
N SER A 282 8.66 0.05 -21.96
CA SER A 282 7.72 -1.09 -21.99
C SER A 282 7.51 -1.64 -23.40
N HIS A 283 7.45 -0.79 -24.40
CA HIS A 283 7.37 -1.25 -25.80
C HIS A 283 8.66 -1.95 -26.23
N ARG A 284 9.83 -1.38 -25.93
CA ARG A 284 11.13 -1.97 -26.27
C ARG A 284 11.33 -3.36 -25.68
N ILE A 285 10.94 -3.58 -24.42
CA ILE A 285 11.17 -4.88 -23.76
C ILE A 285 10.19 -5.96 -24.21
N ARG A 286 9.07 -5.59 -24.81
CA ARG A 286 8.06 -6.52 -25.33
C ARG A 286 8.30 -6.90 -26.81
N ALA A 287 8.95 -6.03 -27.58
CA ALA A 287 9.39 -6.32 -28.92
C ALA A 287 10.51 -7.38 -28.93
#